data_b879a5a107c45cecad72f2de1713feab
#
_entry.id   b879a5a107c45cecad72f2de1713feab
#
_cell.length_a   1.000
_cell.length_b   1.000
_cell.length_c   1.000
_cell.angle_alpha   90.00
_cell.angle_beta   90.00
_cell.angle_gamma   90.00
#
_symmetry.space_group_name_H-M   'P 1'
#
loop_
_entity.id
_entity.type
_entity.pdbx_description
1 polymer ?
#
loop_
_entity_poly.entity_id
_entity_poly.type
_entity_poly.pdbx_seq_one_letter_code
_entity_poly.pdbx_strand_id
1 'polypeptide(L)' 'MNGTSAQALYDGAEAAYNALQEAQRLLCEAAPNGRDYYPQGPQAFYGAQDEHFNRLQRLQSVMAELEGLMGHLSNAMVKR' A
#
# COMPACT_ATOMS: atom_id res chain seq x y z
N MET A 1 8.22 -5.37 29.32
CA MET A 1 8.70 -5.16 28.64
C MET A 1 8.69 -4.50 28.07
N ASN A 2 9.04 -4.28 28.00
CA ASN A 2 8.90 -3.50 27.54
C ASN A 2 9.06 -3.40 26.34
N GLY A 3 9.20 -3.16 25.95
CA GLY A 3 8.95 -2.58 24.75
C GLY A 3 9.82 -2.99 23.67
N THR A 4 9.32 -2.77 22.47
CA THR A 4 10.04 -3.01 21.24
C THR A 4 10.98 -1.84 21.00
N SER A 5 12.23 -2.11 20.63
CA SER A 5 13.18 -1.04 20.32
C SER A 5 12.76 -0.29 19.05
N ALA A 6 13.30 0.93 18.90
CA ALA A 6 13.04 1.71 17.70
C ALA A 6 13.53 0.97 16.44
N GLN A 7 14.66 0.28 16.56
CA GLN A 7 15.19 -0.48 15.42
C GLN A 7 14.24 -1.61 15.01
N ALA A 8 13.71 -2.34 16.00
CA ALA A 8 12.79 -3.43 15.70
C ALA A 8 11.49 -2.92 15.08
N LEU A 9 11.01 -1.78 15.58
CA LEU A 9 9.81 -1.16 15.00
C LEU A 9 10.06 -0.70 13.58
N TYR A 10 11.24 -0.12 13.32
CA TYR A 10 11.61 0.30 11.97
C TYR A 10 11.67 -0.91 11.04
N ASP A 11 12.33 -1.97 11.49
CA ASP A 11 12.49 -3.16 10.66
C ASP A 11 11.13 -3.76 10.31
N GLY A 12 10.20 -3.77 11.26
CA GLY A 12 8.86 -4.27 11.01
C GLY A 12 8.11 -3.40 10.01
N ALA A 13 8.20 -2.08 10.17
CA ALA A 13 7.54 -1.16 9.25
C ALA A 13 8.12 -1.27 7.84
N GLU A 14 9.44 -1.40 7.74
CA GLU A 14 10.11 -1.55 6.46
C GLU A 14 9.68 -2.83 5.76
N ALA A 15 9.63 -3.93 6.51
CA ALA A 15 9.21 -5.21 5.94
C ALA A 15 7.78 -5.12 5.43
N ALA A 16 6.89 -4.48 6.19
CA ALA A 16 5.50 -4.30 5.77
C ALA A 16 5.42 -3.41 4.54
N TYR A 17 6.19 -2.32 4.51
CA TYR A 17 6.20 -1.42 3.37
C TYR A 17 6.63 -2.16 2.10
N ASN A 18 7.70 -2.94 2.20
CA ASN A 18 8.21 -3.68 1.05
C ASN A 18 7.18 -4.70 0.54
N ALA A 19 6.48 -5.37 1.45
CA ALA A 19 5.43 -6.30 1.07
C ALA A 19 4.27 -5.58 0.38
N LEU A 20 3.93 -4.38 0.87
CA LEU A 20 2.86 -3.59 0.28
C LEU A 20 3.24 -3.07 -1.10
N GLN A 21 4.53 -2.73 -1.30
CA GLN A 21 5.00 -2.34 -2.63
C GLN A 21 4.79 -3.46 -3.64
N GLU A 22 5.10 -4.68 -3.25
CA GLU A 22 4.90 -5.82 -4.15
C GLU A 22 3.41 -6.03 -4.39
N ALA A 23 2.59 -5.91 -3.33
CA ALA A 23 1.14 -6.02 -3.49
C ALA A 23 0.61 -4.93 -4.42
N GLN A 24 1.13 -3.71 -4.30
CA GLN A 24 0.72 -2.61 -5.16
C GLN A 24 1.03 -2.91 -6.63
N ARG A 25 2.21 -3.45 -6.88
CA ARG A 25 2.61 -3.82 -8.24
C ARG A 25 1.64 -4.85 -8.82
N LEU A 26 1.33 -5.87 -8.02
CA LEU A 26 0.42 -6.92 -8.46
C LEU A 26 -1.00 -6.39 -8.67
N LEU A 27 -1.43 -5.48 -7.79
CA LEU A 27 -2.76 -4.86 -7.95
C LEU A 27 -2.85 -4.03 -9.21
N CYS A 28 -1.77 -3.33 -9.57
CA CYS A 28 -1.74 -2.57 -10.81
C CYS A 28 -1.88 -3.50 -12.02
N GLU A 29 -1.25 -4.67 -11.95
CA GLU A 29 -1.37 -5.66 -13.02
C GLU A 29 -2.75 -6.29 -13.08
N ALA A 30 -3.45 -6.29 -11.94
CA ALA A 30 -4.79 -6.86 -11.84
C ALA A 30 -5.89 -5.86 -12.16
N ALA A 31 -5.53 -4.68 -12.69
CA ALA A 31 -6.50 -3.65 -13.00
C ALA A 31 -7.54 -4.18 -13.99
N PRO A 32 -8.81 -3.74 -13.86
CA PRO A 32 -9.84 -4.19 -14.77
C PRO A 32 -9.50 -3.90 -16.22
N ASN A 33 -9.80 -4.86 -17.07
CA ASN A 33 -9.61 -4.75 -18.50
C ASN A 33 -10.99 -4.64 -19.15
N GLY A 34 -11.19 -3.65 -20.01
CA GLY A 34 -12.47 -3.45 -20.65
C GLY A 34 -12.97 -4.68 -21.39
N ARG A 35 -12.04 -5.46 -21.92
CA ARG A 35 -12.39 -6.69 -22.65
C ARG A 35 -13.11 -7.69 -21.74
N ASP A 36 -12.73 -7.75 -20.47
CA ASP A 36 -13.33 -8.68 -19.51
C ASP A 36 -14.78 -8.32 -19.20
N TYR A 37 -15.15 -7.06 -19.41
CA TYR A 37 -16.47 -6.54 -19.07
C TYR A 37 -17.33 -6.29 -20.29
N TYR A 38 -16.85 -6.65 -21.46
CA TYR A 38 -17.57 -6.36 -22.70
C TYR A 38 -19.02 -6.89 -22.70
N PRO A 39 -19.27 -8.13 -22.28
CA PRO A 39 -20.65 -8.63 -22.27
C PRO A 39 -21.55 -7.94 -21.26
N GLN A 40 -20.97 -7.28 -20.25
CA GLN A 40 -21.74 -6.64 -19.18
C GLN A 40 -22.00 -5.16 -19.47
N GLY A 41 -21.35 -4.61 -20.51
CA GLY A 41 -21.53 -3.23 -20.89
C GLY A 41 -20.53 -2.29 -20.22
N PRO A 42 -20.42 -1.05 -20.74
CA PRO A 42 -19.43 -0.10 -20.28
C PRO A 42 -19.61 0.34 -18.81
N GLN A 43 -20.84 0.35 -18.32
CA GLN A 43 -21.09 0.77 -16.94
C GLN A 43 -20.40 -0.17 -15.95
N ALA A 44 -20.46 -1.48 -16.21
CA ALA A 44 -19.81 -2.45 -15.34
C ALA A 44 -18.31 -2.24 -15.31
N PHE A 45 -17.70 -1.94 -16.45
CA PHE A 45 -16.27 -1.69 -16.54
C PHE A 45 -15.88 -0.44 -15.76
N TYR A 46 -16.62 0.65 -15.93
CA TYR A 46 -16.32 1.90 -15.22
C TYR A 46 -16.46 1.74 -13.72
N GLY A 47 -17.48 0.99 -13.29
CA GLY A 47 -17.65 0.71 -11.87
C GLY A 47 -16.48 -0.08 -11.30
N ALA A 48 -16.03 -1.09 -12.04
CA ALA A 48 -14.89 -1.90 -11.61
C ALA A 48 -13.61 -1.07 -11.55
N GLN A 49 -13.42 -0.17 -12.52
CA GLN A 49 -12.27 0.74 -12.52
C GLN A 49 -12.28 1.63 -11.28
N ASP A 50 -13.43 2.20 -10.95
CA ASP A 50 -13.55 3.09 -9.79
C ASP A 50 -13.24 2.33 -8.51
N GLU A 51 -13.76 1.13 -8.37
CA GLU A 51 -13.51 0.31 -7.19
C GLU A 51 -12.03 -0.02 -7.07
N HIS A 52 -11.41 -0.36 -8.20
CA HIS A 52 -10.00 -0.72 -8.18
C HIS A 52 -9.12 0.48 -7.86
N PHE A 53 -9.44 1.63 -8.43
CA PHE A 53 -8.72 2.86 -8.14
C PHE A 53 -8.81 3.20 -6.65
N ASN A 54 -10.00 3.07 -6.08
CA ASN A 54 -10.20 3.33 -4.66
C ASN A 54 -9.37 2.37 -3.80
N ARG A 55 -9.30 1.11 -4.22
CA ARG A 55 -8.51 0.09 -3.53
C ARG A 55 -7.03 0.47 -3.52
N LEU A 56 -6.53 0.92 -4.68
CA LEU A 56 -5.13 1.37 -4.79
C LEU A 56 -4.87 2.59 -3.94
N GLN A 57 -5.83 3.51 -3.86
CA GLN A 57 -5.71 4.71 -3.03
C GLN A 57 -5.58 4.35 -1.56
N ARG A 58 -6.39 3.39 -1.10
CA ARG A 58 -6.32 2.96 0.30
C ARG A 58 -4.99 2.30 0.62
N LEU A 59 -4.49 1.50 -0.30
CA LEU A 59 -3.18 0.86 -0.12
C LEU A 59 -2.09 1.93 -0.05
N GLN A 60 -2.15 2.91 -0.96
CA GLN A 60 -1.19 4.00 -0.99
C GLN A 60 -1.21 4.81 0.31
N SER A 61 -2.39 5.00 0.89
CA SER A 61 -2.51 5.73 2.17
C SER A 61 -1.76 5.01 3.28
N VAL A 62 -1.90 3.68 3.35
CA VAL A 62 -1.20 2.90 4.37
C VAL A 62 0.31 2.98 4.14
N MET A 63 0.74 2.89 2.89
CA MET A 63 2.17 2.98 2.56
C MET A 63 2.74 4.33 2.97
N ALA A 64 1.99 5.41 2.73
CA ALA A 64 2.43 6.75 3.12
C ALA A 64 2.56 6.87 4.64
N GLU A 65 1.64 6.25 5.38
CA GLU A 65 1.73 6.25 6.84
C GLU A 65 2.98 5.52 7.31
N LEU A 66 3.30 4.40 6.66
CA LEU A 66 4.50 3.65 7.02
C LEU A 66 5.77 4.43 6.71
N GLU A 67 5.78 5.17 5.60
CA GLU A 67 6.92 6.04 5.29
C GLU A 67 7.12 7.09 6.37
N GLY A 68 6.03 7.71 6.81
CA GLY A 68 6.10 8.68 7.89
C GLY A 68 6.62 8.08 9.17
N LEU A 69 6.13 6.89 9.50
CA LEU A 69 6.56 6.18 10.71
C LEU A 69 8.05 5.85 10.62
N MET A 70 8.50 5.32 9.49
CA MET A 70 9.91 4.99 9.30
C MET A 70 10.80 6.22 9.43
N GLY A 71 10.36 7.35 8.84
CA GLY A 71 11.11 8.59 8.97
C GLY A 71 11.23 9.04 10.41
N HIS A 72 10.13 8.96 11.15
CA HIS A 72 10.12 9.33 12.56
C HIS A 72 11.06 8.42 13.38
N LEU A 73 10.97 7.11 13.14
CA LEU A 73 11.82 6.15 13.86
C LEU A 73 13.28 6.32 13.50
N SER A 74 13.57 6.60 12.23
CA SER A 74 14.95 6.82 11.79
C SER A 74 15.55 8.03 12.50
N ASN A 75 14.78 9.12 12.59
CA ASN A 75 15.24 10.32 13.31
C ASN A 75 15.49 10.02 14.78
N ALA A 76 14.63 9.23 15.40
CA ALA A 76 14.80 8.88 16.82
C ALA A 76 16.05 8.04 17.04
N MET A 77 16.39 7.19 16.06
CA MET A 77 17.56 6.33 16.20
C MET A 77 18.88 7.08 16.07
N VAL A 78 18.93 8.13 15.24
CA VAL A 78 20.18 8.89 15.08
C VAL A 78 20.32 10.02 16.09
N LYS A 79 19.22 10.38 16.72
CA LYS A 79 19.25 11.47 17.67
C LYS A 79 19.91 11.02 18.97
N ARG A 80 20.78 11.83 19.50
CA ARG A 80 21.49 11.51 20.74
C ARG A 80 21.17 12.49 21.82
#